data_2a6afd336c5b7368689bfe0980c2e1d2
#
_entry.id   2a6afd336c5b7368689bfe0980c2e1d2
#
_cell.length_a   1.000
_cell.length_b   1.000
_cell.length_c   1.000
_cell.angle_alpha   90.00
_cell.angle_beta   90.00
_cell.angle_gamma   90.00
#
_symmetry.space_group_name_H-M   'P 1'
#
loop_
_entity.id
_entity.type
_entity.pdbx_description
1 polymer ?
#
loop_
_entity_poly.entity_id
_entity_poly.type
_entity_poly.pdbx_seq_one_letter_code
_entity_poly.pdbx_strand_id
1 'polypeptide(L)'
;MPKPIFYLMSQNPSHPCPAPMRLSFALSVIAAVILIVSTAHHVEATPKTRVTLNGKSAPVFFNDGDSFRVLAGHLKGSKARLAGFNTLESYGAVHSWGAWTKKELYALAKMGTYNAREGVWVCTSDLSKDTYGRYLWACPDLVVDQIKKGYAHAMSVTSEPAKPAAVAAQHDAVKNKRGIWAHGVPEYVLTSIHSATERSDDRPSYNRLVSSVDGHSLKWKHRDTYAECDDVCWKPSKADRYKRFAQRWSKHAKVSSWIEAYDDEARQKLADALLDQADTEKLWRDPSHKESGLSAFKEMKTAGWVDVAHSDIETCMLYVDFRRRFGASRAVCLK
;
A
#
# COMPACT_ATOMS: atom_id res chain seq x y z
N MET A 1 49.67 29.97 4.98
CA MET A 1 51.10 29.66 4.94
C MET A 1 51.38 28.69 6.08
N PRO A 2 52.08 27.59 5.88
CA PRO A 2 53.25 27.37 5.07
C PRO A 2 53.13 26.30 3.94
N LYS A 3 54.13 26.31 3.15
CA LYS A 3 54.37 25.67 1.87
C LYS A 3 54.90 24.21 1.94
N PRO A 4 55.06 23.56 0.80
CA PRO A 4 55.20 22.11 0.62
C PRO A 4 56.67 21.66 0.66
N ILE A 5 56.86 20.31 0.80
CA ILE A 5 58.17 19.70 0.64
C ILE A 5 58.13 18.72 -0.55
N PHE A 6 58.90 19.04 -1.54
CA PHE A 6 59.37 18.16 -2.63
C PHE A 6 60.45 17.24 -2.12
N TYR A 7 60.50 15.98 -2.60
CA TYR A 7 61.75 15.24 -2.69
C TYR A 7 61.87 14.51 -4.02
N LEU A 8 63.02 14.67 -4.58
CA LEU A 8 63.49 14.29 -5.91
C LEU A 8 64.00 12.84 -5.96
N MET A 9 63.80 12.27 -7.13
CA MET A 9 64.66 11.40 -7.98
C MET A 9 65.66 10.43 -7.32
N SER A 10 65.65 9.19 -7.80
CA SER A 10 66.88 8.45 -8.11
C SER A 10 66.67 7.49 -9.29
N GLN A 11 67.66 7.51 -10.18
CA GLN A 11 67.76 6.84 -11.49
C GLN A 11 68.30 5.41 -11.35
N ASN A 12 67.85 4.53 -12.24
CA ASN A 12 68.43 3.40 -12.97
C ASN A 12 69.66 2.62 -12.42
N PRO A 13 69.75 1.31 -12.73
CA PRO A 13 70.24 0.92 -14.09
C PRO A 13 69.66 -0.42 -14.67
N SER A 14 69.72 -0.45 -15.98
CA SER A 14 69.70 -1.52 -16.99
C SER A 14 70.14 -2.95 -16.63
N HIS A 15 69.32 -3.94 -17.07
CA HIS A 15 69.73 -5.32 -17.40
C HIS A 15 68.95 -5.89 -18.59
N PRO A 16 69.50 -6.88 -19.33
CA PRO A 16 69.25 -7.06 -20.77
C PRO A 16 68.07 -8.01 -21.11
N CYS A 17 67.61 -7.90 -22.35
CA CYS A 17 66.64 -8.79 -23.01
C CYS A 17 67.11 -10.25 -23.10
N PRO A 18 66.21 -11.21 -22.85
CA PRO A 18 66.33 -12.54 -23.47
C PRO A 18 65.33 -12.70 -24.64
N ALA A 19 65.77 -13.51 -25.58
CA ALA A 19 65.21 -13.78 -26.91
C ALA A 19 63.82 -14.43 -26.96
N PRO A 20 63.13 -14.45 -28.11
CA PRO A 20 61.74 -14.83 -28.24
C PRO A 20 61.53 -16.33 -28.15
N MET A 21 60.77 -16.77 -27.15
CA MET A 21 60.32 -18.14 -27.03
C MET A 21 58.92 -18.29 -27.62
N ARG A 22 58.78 -19.28 -28.50
CA ARG A 22 57.68 -19.58 -29.44
C ARG A 22 56.30 -19.53 -28.81
N LEU A 23 55.48 -18.66 -29.36
CA LEU A 23 54.07 -18.44 -29.06
C LEU A 23 53.17 -19.36 -29.95
N SER A 24 53.14 -20.67 -29.71
CA SER A 24 52.32 -21.54 -30.53
C SER A 24 51.36 -22.45 -29.71
N PHE A 25 51.49 -22.50 -28.40
CA PHE A 25 50.59 -23.35 -27.55
C PHE A 25 49.51 -22.58 -26.78
N ALA A 26 49.57 -21.29 -26.71
CA ALA A 26 48.63 -20.49 -25.92
C ALA A 26 47.30 -20.17 -26.65
N LEU A 27 47.26 -20.18 -27.98
CA LEU A 27 46.07 -19.83 -28.72
C LEU A 27 44.98 -20.93 -28.73
N SER A 28 45.37 -22.20 -28.65
CA SER A 28 44.40 -23.33 -28.68
C SER A 28 43.61 -23.47 -27.37
N VAL A 29 44.19 -23.11 -26.23
CA VAL A 29 43.52 -23.18 -24.92
C VAL A 29 42.53 -22.04 -24.72
N ILE A 30 42.85 -20.85 -25.24
CA ILE A 30 41.95 -19.68 -25.13
C ILE A 30 40.72 -19.85 -26.02
N ALA A 31 40.82 -20.46 -27.20
CA ALA A 31 39.69 -20.75 -28.06
C ALA A 31 38.72 -21.76 -27.41
N ALA A 32 39.23 -22.78 -26.71
CA ALA A 32 38.40 -23.76 -26.00
C ALA A 32 37.67 -23.17 -24.79
N VAL A 33 38.28 -22.24 -24.05
CA VAL A 33 37.65 -21.55 -22.92
C VAL A 33 36.57 -20.58 -23.37
N ILE A 34 36.77 -19.88 -24.50
CA ILE A 34 35.77 -18.96 -25.06
C ILE A 34 34.55 -19.72 -25.59
N LEU A 35 34.73 -20.91 -26.13
CA LEU A 35 33.58 -21.75 -26.60
C LEU A 35 32.74 -22.33 -25.45
N ILE A 36 33.31 -22.55 -24.27
CA ILE A 36 32.61 -23.05 -23.10
C ILE A 36 31.80 -21.92 -22.42
N VAL A 37 32.25 -20.67 -22.50
CA VAL A 37 31.52 -19.52 -21.93
C VAL A 37 30.35 -19.12 -22.82
N SER A 38 30.36 -19.42 -24.11
CA SER A 38 29.29 -19.06 -25.06
C SER A 38 28.05 -19.95 -24.99
N THR A 39 28.05 -21.03 -24.22
CA THR A 39 26.88 -21.83 -23.91
C THR A 39 26.26 -21.48 -22.55
N ALA A 40 26.42 -20.24 -22.08
CA ALA A 40 25.58 -19.72 -21.04
C ALA A 40 24.13 -19.81 -21.54
N HIS A 41 23.48 -20.92 -21.21
CA HIS A 41 22.07 -21.11 -21.44
C HIS A 41 21.38 -19.88 -20.89
N HIS A 42 20.70 -19.11 -21.73
CA HIS A 42 19.65 -18.24 -21.29
C HIS A 42 18.65 -19.14 -20.57
N VAL A 43 18.85 -19.31 -19.27
CA VAL A 43 17.80 -19.78 -18.39
C VAL A 43 16.79 -18.64 -18.44
N GLU A 44 15.87 -18.74 -19.38
CA GLU A 44 14.66 -17.95 -19.37
C GLU A 44 14.07 -18.18 -17.98
N ALA A 45 14.24 -17.20 -17.10
CA ALA A 45 13.74 -17.26 -15.73
C ALA A 45 12.22 -17.42 -15.86
N THR A 46 11.75 -18.64 -15.78
CA THR A 46 10.31 -18.94 -15.70
C THR A 46 9.74 -18.05 -14.63
N PRO A 47 8.71 -17.22 -14.91
CA PRO A 47 8.15 -16.35 -13.91
C PRO A 47 7.84 -17.18 -12.67
N LYS A 48 8.46 -16.89 -11.55
CA LYS A 48 8.27 -17.61 -10.27
C LYS A 48 6.82 -17.54 -9.81
N THR A 49 6.07 -16.56 -10.30
CA THR A 49 4.69 -16.33 -9.96
C THR A 49 3.76 -17.36 -10.55
N ARG A 50 3.19 -18.18 -9.71
CA ARG A 50 2.13 -19.13 -10.07
C ARG A 50 0.85 -18.76 -9.35
N VAL A 51 -0.21 -18.58 -10.11
CA VAL A 51 -1.55 -18.36 -9.56
C VAL A 51 -2.44 -19.49 -10.04
N THR A 52 -3.17 -20.09 -9.11
CA THR A 52 -4.24 -21.03 -9.43
C THR A 52 -5.54 -20.24 -9.51
N LEU A 53 -6.14 -20.19 -10.69
CA LEU A 53 -7.38 -19.48 -11.00
C LEU A 53 -8.52 -20.48 -11.12
N ASN A 54 -9.46 -20.50 -10.16
CA ASN A 54 -10.56 -21.47 -10.11
C ASN A 54 -10.06 -22.92 -10.33
N GLY A 55 -9.01 -23.32 -9.60
CA GLY A 55 -8.42 -24.65 -9.68
C GLY A 55 -7.45 -24.90 -10.83
N LYS A 56 -7.26 -23.95 -11.76
CA LYS A 56 -6.36 -24.09 -12.91
C LYS A 56 -5.13 -23.21 -12.76
N SER A 57 -3.93 -23.79 -12.81
CA SER A 57 -2.68 -23.02 -12.77
C SER A 57 -2.54 -22.14 -14.02
N ALA A 58 -2.16 -20.89 -13.81
CA ALA A 58 -1.92 -19.93 -14.88
C ALA A 58 -0.68 -19.08 -14.59
N PRO A 59 0.20 -18.85 -15.57
CA PRO A 59 1.25 -17.86 -15.45
C PRO A 59 0.62 -16.47 -15.52
N VAL A 60 1.01 -15.61 -14.58
CA VAL A 60 0.53 -14.24 -14.50
C VAL A 60 1.68 -13.27 -14.37
N PHE A 61 1.42 -12.01 -14.73
CA PHE A 61 2.32 -10.89 -14.46
C PHE A 61 1.60 -9.89 -13.58
N PHE A 62 2.08 -9.71 -12.36
CA PHE A 62 1.59 -8.66 -11.48
C PHE A 62 2.09 -7.29 -11.95
N ASN A 63 1.16 -6.40 -12.27
CA ASN A 63 1.46 -5.01 -12.61
C ASN A 63 1.83 -4.21 -11.35
N ASP A 64 1.04 -4.40 -10.31
CA ASP A 64 1.27 -3.94 -8.94
C ASP A 64 0.85 -5.06 -7.96
N GLY A 65 0.89 -4.81 -6.66
CA GLY A 65 0.66 -5.86 -5.68
C GLY A 65 -0.78 -6.38 -5.62
N ASP A 66 -1.75 -5.71 -6.25
CA ASP A 66 -3.17 -6.04 -6.20
C ASP A 66 -3.82 -6.20 -7.59
N SER A 67 -3.03 -6.25 -8.64
CA SER A 67 -3.52 -6.49 -10.00
C SER A 67 -2.54 -7.27 -10.86
N PHE A 68 -3.07 -8.15 -11.72
CA PHE A 68 -2.24 -8.92 -12.65
C PHE A 68 -2.89 -9.08 -14.02
N ARG A 69 -2.09 -9.53 -14.98
CA ARG A 69 -2.52 -9.99 -16.31
C ARG A 69 -2.19 -11.45 -16.45
N VAL A 70 -3.13 -12.23 -17.00
CA VAL A 70 -2.92 -13.65 -17.34
C VAL A 70 -2.12 -13.75 -18.64
N LEU A 71 -1.00 -14.47 -18.61
CA LEU A 71 -0.07 -14.56 -19.73
C LEU A 71 -0.39 -15.73 -20.69
N ALA A 72 -0.95 -16.82 -20.18
CA ALA A 72 -1.30 -18.00 -20.97
C ALA A 72 -2.50 -18.74 -20.38
N GLY A 73 -3.01 -19.74 -21.12
CA GLY A 73 -4.16 -20.56 -20.70
C GLY A 73 -5.51 -19.97 -21.11
N HIS A 74 -6.59 -20.50 -20.54
CA HIS A 74 -7.97 -20.20 -20.92
C HIS A 74 -8.39 -18.72 -20.68
N LEU A 75 -7.68 -18.00 -19.79
CA LEU A 75 -7.93 -16.59 -19.52
C LEU A 75 -6.82 -15.67 -20.06
N LYS A 76 -6.01 -16.15 -21.01
CA LYS A 76 -4.92 -15.37 -21.61
C LYS A 76 -5.36 -13.97 -22.02
N GLY A 77 -4.57 -12.96 -21.63
CA GLY A 77 -4.81 -11.55 -21.95
C GLY A 77 -5.78 -10.84 -20.99
N SER A 78 -6.53 -11.58 -20.17
CA SER A 78 -7.42 -10.97 -19.21
C SER A 78 -6.64 -10.22 -18.12
N LYS A 79 -7.26 -9.14 -17.63
CA LYS A 79 -6.76 -8.33 -16.52
C LYS A 79 -7.54 -8.70 -15.26
N ALA A 80 -6.85 -8.70 -14.13
CA ALA A 80 -7.40 -9.00 -12.82
C ALA A 80 -7.27 -7.79 -11.88
N ARG A 81 -8.28 -7.59 -11.05
CA ARG A 81 -8.24 -6.76 -9.85
C ARG A 81 -8.49 -7.67 -8.65
N LEU A 82 -7.62 -7.62 -7.68
CA LEU A 82 -7.75 -8.42 -6.47
C LEU A 82 -8.63 -7.68 -5.46
N ALA A 83 -9.56 -8.41 -4.85
CA ALA A 83 -10.52 -7.89 -3.90
C ALA A 83 -10.03 -8.07 -2.45
N GLY A 84 -10.47 -7.16 -1.57
CA GLY A 84 -10.24 -7.27 -0.13
C GLY A 84 -9.06 -6.47 0.41
N PHE A 85 -8.22 -5.92 -0.46
CA PHE A 85 -7.07 -5.09 -0.08
C PHE A 85 -6.70 -4.13 -1.22
N ASN A 86 -5.82 -3.18 -0.90
CA ASN A 86 -5.18 -2.31 -1.88
C ASN A 86 -3.72 -2.12 -1.52
N THR A 87 -2.83 -2.27 -2.50
CA THR A 87 -1.44 -1.83 -2.37
C THR A 87 -1.32 -0.36 -2.74
N LEU A 88 -0.26 0.30 -2.29
CA LEU A 88 0.05 1.63 -2.81
C LEU A 88 0.42 1.54 -4.28
N GLU A 89 0.19 2.63 -5.00
CA GLU A 89 0.48 2.70 -6.43
C GLU A 89 1.99 2.56 -6.72
N SER A 90 2.35 1.52 -7.45
CA SER A 90 3.73 1.28 -7.89
C SER A 90 4.05 1.86 -9.26
N TYR A 91 3.04 2.42 -9.94
CA TYR A 91 3.12 3.13 -11.21
C TYR A 91 2.17 4.33 -11.17
N GLY A 92 2.70 5.53 -11.03
CA GLY A 92 1.88 6.73 -11.08
C GLY A 92 1.78 7.47 -9.76
N ALA A 93 0.58 7.84 -9.36
CA ALA A 93 0.34 8.65 -8.17
C ALA A 93 1.06 8.11 -6.93
N VAL A 94 1.90 8.94 -6.33
CA VAL A 94 2.73 8.55 -5.20
C VAL A 94 2.07 9.04 -3.92
N HIS A 95 2.04 8.19 -2.91
CA HIS A 95 1.47 8.50 -1.61
C HIS A 95 2.45 9.20 -0.68
N SER A 96 1.93 9.98 0.27
CA SER A 96 2.68 10.45 1.44
C SER A 96 1.76 10.66 2.64
N TRP A 97 2.25 10.36 3.85
CA TRP A 97 1.63 10.65 5.13
C TRP A 97 2.61 10.51 6.29
N GLY A 98 2.30 11.15 7.42
CA GLY A 98 3.14 11.07 8.62
C GLY A 98 4.56 11.55 8.35
N ALA A 99 5.54 10.77 8.79
CA ALA A 99 6.96 11.05 8.52
C ALA A 99 7.50 10.32 7.27
N TRP A 100 6.63 9.68 6.47
CA TRP A 100 7.03 9.06 5.21
C TRP A 100 7.34 10.10 4.13
N THR A 101 8.46 9.94 3.45
CA THR A 101 8.70 10.59 2.16
C THR A 101 7.98 9.85 1.03
N LYS A 102 7.64 10.57 -0.05
CA LYS A 102 7.06 9.97 -1.27
C LYS A 102 7.92 8.82 -1.82
N LYS A 103 9.24 8.99 -1.77
CA LYS A 103 10.20 7.99 -2.28
C LYS A 103 10.16 6.68 -1.47
N GLU A 104 10.06 6.77 -0.16
CA GLU A 104 10.02 5.60 0.72
C GLU A 104 8.70 4.83 0.54
N LEU A 105 7.54 5.53 0.52
CA LEU A 105 6.26 4.86 0.27
C LEU A 105 6.20 4.25 -1.13
N TYR A 106 6.80 4.90 -2.13
CA TYR A 106 6.94 4.31 -3.46
C TYR A 106 7.81 3.05 -3.44
N ALA A 107 8.88 3.01 -2.66
CA ALA A 107 9.70 1.80 -2.48
C ALA A 107 8.88 0.67 -1.85
N LEU A 108 8.06 0.96 -0.83
CA LEU A 108 7.16 -0.03 -0.23
C LEU A 108 6.09 -0.54 -1.21
N ALA A 109 5.56 0.33 -2.08
CA ALA A 109 4.66 -0.08 -3.16
C ALA A 109 5.33 -1.08 -4.12
N LYS A 110 6.61 -0.86 -4.45
CA LYS A 110 7.40 -1.81 -5.24
C LYS A 110 7.63 -3.12 -4.49
N MET A 111 7.91 -3.07 -3.19
CA MET A 111 8.05 -4.29 -2.37
C MET A 111 6.76 -5.11 -2.34
N GLY A 112 5.59 -4.47 -2.26
CA GLY A 112 4.30 -5.15 -2.39
C GLY A 112 4.14 -5.85 -3.74
N THR A 113 4.55 -5.21 -4.82
CA THR A 113 4.55 -5.82 -6.16
C THR A 113 5.51 -7.02 -6.23
N TYR A 114 6.70 -6.89 -5.69
CA TYR A 114 7.69 -7.97 -5.61
C TYR A 114 7.16 -9.16 -4.82
N ASN A 115 6.59 -8.90 -3.64
CA ASN A 115 6.02 -9.93 -2.79
C ASN A 115 4.91 -10.72 -3.52
N ALA A 116 4.04 -10.03 -4.25
CA ALA A 116 3.01 -10.71 -5.06
C ALA A 116 3.60 -11.61 -6.15
N ARG A 117 4.73 -11.21 -6.76
CA ARG A 117 5.40 -11.94 -7.84
C ARG A 117 6.15 -13.17 -7.37
N GLU A 118 6.58 -13.24 -6.13
CA GLU A 118 7.38 -14.37 -5.62
C GLU A 118 6.55 -15.51 -5.03
N GLY A 119 5.24 -15.28 -4.82
CA GLY A 119 4.36 -16.26 -4.19
C GLY A 119 3.65 -17.20 -5.15
N VAL A 120 3.08 -18.24 -4.55
CA VAL A 120 2.12 -19.14 -5.19
C VAL A 120 0.76 -18.89 -4.55
N TRP A 121 -0.20 -18.41 -5.33
CA TRP A 121 -1.47 -17.93 -4.81
C TRP A 121 -2.66 -18.71 -5.36
N VAL A 122 -3.60 -19.06 -4.51
CA VAL A 122 -4.87 -19.67 -4.90
C VAL A 122 -5.94 -18.58 -4.94
N CYS A 123 -6.56 -18.40 -6.09
CA CYS A 123 -7.54 -17.35 -6.32
C CYS A 123 -8.83 -17.93 -6.90
N THR A 124 -9.96 -17.39 -6.45
CA THR A 124 -11.30 -17.74 -6.94
C THR A 124 -12.03 -16.50 -7.45
N SER A 125 -12.91 -16.69 -8.43
CA SER A 125 -13.75 -15.64 -9.01
C SER A 125 -14.99 -16.26 -9.63
N ASP A 126 -16.09 -15.53 -9.56
CA ASP A 126 -17.30 -15.75 -10.37
C ASP A 126 -17.17 -15.17 -11.78
N LEU A 127 -16.00 -14.61 -12.12
CA LEU A 127 -15.69 -13.93 -13.38
C LEU A 127 -16.48 -12.63 -13.59
N SER A 128 -17.02 -12.05 -12.52
CA SER A 128 -17.56 -10.69 -12.56
C SER A 128 -16.45 -9.67 -12.87
N LYS A 129 -16.82 -8.57 -13.52
CA LYS A 129 -15.88 -7.53 -13.93
C LYS A 129 -16.18 -6.19 -13.25
N ASP A 130 -15.13 -5.45 -12.99
CA ASP A 130 -15.26 -4.05 -12.62
C ASP A 130 -15.59 -3.16 -13.83
N THR A 131 -15.80 -1.87 -13.60
CA THR A 131 -16.13 -0.87 -14.63
C THR A 131 -15.02 -0.68 -15.67
N TYR A 132 -13.80 -1.17 -15.40
CA TYR A 132 -12.65 -1.14 -16.30
C TYR A 132 -12.46 -2.46 -17.07
N GLY A 133 -13.40 -3.41 -16.93
CA GLY A 133 -13.37 -4.70 -17.60
C GLY A 133 -12.38 -5.71 -17.01
N ARG A 134 -11.84 -5.46 -15.80
CA ARG A 134 -10.96 -6.39 -15.09
C ARG A 134 -11.79 -7.41 -14.31
N TYR A 135 -11.43 -8.68 -14.37
CA TYR A 135 -12.05 -9.70 -13.52
C TYR A 135 -11.69 -9.46 -12.04
N LEU A 136 -12.69 -9.62 -11.18
CA LEU A 136 -12.53 -9.53 -9.72
C LEU A 136 -12.13 -10.90 -9.17
N TRP A 137 -10.96 -10.97 -8.53
CA TRP A 137 -10.43 -12.19 -7.94
C TRP A 137 -10.26 -12.07 -6.43
N ALA A 138 -10.61 -13.12 -5.71
CA ALA A 138 -10.31 -13.27 -4.28
C ALA A 138 -9.12 -14.23 -4.14
N CYS A 139 -8.02 -13.74 -3.56
CA CYS A 139 -6.80 -14.52 -3.25
C CYS A 139 -6.51 -14.40 -1.75
N PRO A 140 -7.19 -15.15 -0.87
CA PRO A 140 -7.19 -14.93 0.59
C PRO A 140 -5.80 -14.89 1.20
N ASP A 141 -4.92 -15.83 0.80
CA ASP A 141 -3.57 -15.92 1.37
C ASP A 141 -2.71 -14.73 0.97
N LEU A 142 -2.81 -14.27 -0.29
CA LEU A 142 -2.12 -13.06 -0.75
C LEU A 142 -2.62 -11.81 -0.01
N VAL A 143 -3.94 -11.70 0.20
CA VAL A 143 -4.53 -10.58 0.96
C VAL A 143 -3.91 -10.49 2.36
N VAL A 144 -3.92 -11.60 3.09
CA VAL A 144 -3.40 -11.65 4.46
C VAL A 144 -1.89 -11.41 4.50
N ASP A 145 -1.14 -12.03 3.59
CA ASP A 145 0.31 -11.89 3.52
C ASP A 145 0.75 -10.45 3.23
N GLN A 146 0.15 -9.80 2.23
CA GLN A 146 0.45 -8.41 1.85
C GLN A 146 0.15 -7.44 3.00
N ILE A 147 -1.01 -7.59 3.62
CA ILE A 147 -1.44 -6.71 4.71
C ILE A 147 -0.59 -6.93 5.96
N LYS A 148 -0.34 -8.18 6.35
CA LYS A 148 0.46 -8.52 7.54
C LYS A 148 1.91 -8.04 7.45
N LYS A 149 2.47 -8.01 6.25
CA LYS A 149 3.80 -7.44 5.97
C LYS A 149 3.80 -5.90 5.93
N GLY A 150 2.62 -5.29 5.91
CA GLY A 150 2.47 -3.85 5.77
C GLY A 150 2.78 -3.33 4.36
N TYR A 151 2.60 -4.14 3.32
CA TYR A 151 2.74 -3.71 1.92
C TYR A 151 1.41 -3.28 1.31
N ALA A 152 0.32 -3.53 2.01
CA ALA A 152 -1.03 -3.21 1.61
C ALA A 152 -1.88 -2.84 2.83
N HIS A 153 -3.04 -2.26 2.58
CA HIS A 153 -4.08 -2.07 3.57
C HIS A 153 -5.35 -2.85 3.19
N ALA A 154 -6.12 -3.24 4.20
CA ALA A 154 -7.44 -3.85 4.00
C ALA A 154 -8.35 -2.87 3.28
N MET A 155 -9.17 -3.36 2.35
CA MET A 155 -10.10 -2.50 1.62
C MET A 155 -11.38 -3.24 1.25
N SER A 156 -12.52 -2.64 1.62
CA SER A 156 -13.83 -2.83 1.01
C SER A 156 -14.12 -1.67 0.06
N VAL A 157 -14.79 -1.91 -1.05
CA VAL A 157 -15.21 -0.84 -1.98
C VAL A 157 -16.48 -0.12 -1.53
N THR A 158 -17.11 -0.60 -0.44
CA THR A 158 -18.34 -0.08 0.16
C THR A 158 -18.06 0.59 1.51
N SER A 159 -19.11 1.12 2.15
CA SER A 159 -19.07 1.62 3.53
C SER A 159 -19.01 0.51 4.59
N GLU A 160 -19.15 -0.76 4.18
CA GLU A 160 -19.01 -1.89 5.09
C GLU A 160 -17.54 -2.25 5.31
N PRO A 161 -17.19 -2.79 6.49
CA PRO A 161 -15.83 -3.24 6.78
C PRO A 161 -15.30 -4.25 5.76
N ALA A 162 -13.99 -4.29 5.61
CA ALA A 162 -13.32 -5.36 4.89
C ALA A 162 -13.49 -6.71 5.62
N LYS A 163 -13.12 -7.81 4.97
CA LYS A 163 -13.24 -9.14 5.56
C LYS A 163 -12.46 -9.25 6.87
N PRO A 164 -12.97 -9.94 7.90
CA PRO A 164 -12.34 -10.00 9.22
C PRO A 164 -10.87 -10.41 9.23
N ALA A 165 -10.47 -11.36 8.38
CA ALA A 165 -9.08 -11.79 8.28
C ALA A 165 -8.14 -10.67 7.78
N ALA A 166 -8.59 -9.85 6.83
CA ALA A 166 -7.86 -8.69 6.33
C ALA A 166 -7.74 -7.60 7.41
N VAL A 167 -8.82 -7.33 8.13
CA VAL A 167 -8.84 -6.36 9.24
C VAL A 167 -7.90 -6.80 10.37
N ALA A 168 -7.96 -8.08 10.77
CA ALA A 168 -7.07 -8.62 11.81
C ALA A 168 -5.58 -8.53 11.39
N ALA A 169 -5.26 -8.84 10.13
CA ALA A 169 -3.91 -8.70 9.60
C ALA A 169 -3.44 -7.23 9.62
N GLN A 170 -4.34 -6.28 9.32
CA GLN A 170 -4.04 -4.85 9.36
C GLN A 170 -3.78 -4.36 10.79
N HIS A 171 -4.61 -4.76 11.75
CA HIS A 171 -4.39 -4.41 13.17
C HIS A 171 -3.05 -4.93 13.67
N ASP A 172 -2.65 -6.16 13.29
CA ASP A 172 -1.35 -6.70 13.63
C ASP A 172 -0.21 -5.90 12.98
N ALA A 173 -0.35 -5.51 11.70
CA ALA A 173 0.66 -4.70 11.00
C ALA A 173 0.78 -3.29 11.59
N VAL A 174 -0.33 -2.64 11.91
CA VAL A 174 -0.39 -1.32 12.56
C VAL A 174 0.25 -1.37 13.94
N LYS A 175 -0.16 -2.32 14.78
CA LYS A 175 0.37 -2.50 16.14
C LYS A 175 1.89 -2.70 16.14
N ASN A 176 2.41 -3.43 15.18
CA ASN A 176 3.84 -3.73 15.05
C ASN A 176 4.58 -2.74 14.14
N LYS A 177 3.95 -1.64 13.72
CA LYS A 177 4.53 -0.60 12.85
C LYS A 177 5.21 -1.19 11.59
N ARG A 178 4.56 -2.15 10.93
CA ARG A 178 5.15 -2.81 9.75
C ARG A 178 4.88 -2.04 8.48
N GLY A 179 5.89 -2.00 7.61
CA GLY A 179 5.79 -1.44 6.27
C GLY A 179 5.18 -0.04 6.26
N ILE A 180 4.13 0.19 5.50
CA ILE A 180 3.48 1.49 5.35
C ILE A 180 3.01 2.14 6.66
N TRP A 181 2.93 1.39 7.75
CA TRP A 181 2.49 1.85 9.07
C TRP A 181 3.63 2.31 10.00
N ALA A 182 4.89 2.18 9.57
CA ALA A 182 6.05 2.41 10.44
C ALA A 182 6.21 3.87 10.92
N HIS A 183 5.85 4.83 10.09
CA HIS A 183 6.04 6.27 10.37
C HIS A 183 4.74 7.06 10.45
N GLY A 184 3.70 6.42 10.93
CA GLY A 184 2.40 7.03 11.17
C GLY A 184 1.25 6.28 10.51
N VAL A 185 0.09 6.36 11.14
CA VAL A 185 -1.14 5.71 10.69
C VAL A 185 -2.19 6.81 10.51
N PRO A 186 -2.48 7.22 9.27
CA PRO A 186 -3.57 8.15 9.02
C PRO A 186 -4.91 7.48 9.33
N GLU A 187 -5.93 8.22 9.73
CA GLU A 187 -7.27 7.65 9.94
C GLU A 187 -7.83 7.00 8.67
N TYR A 188 -7.56 7.63 7.52
CA TYR A 188 -7.88 7.08 6.21
C TYR A 188 -6.67 7.17 5.29
N VAL A 189 -6.48 6.15 4.47
CA VAL A 189 -5.53 6.18 3.34
C VAL A 189 -6.27 6.72 2.12
N LEU A 190 -5.74 7.77 1.50
CA LEU A 190 -6.20 8.25 0.21
C LEU A 190 -5.72 7.26 -0.87
N THR A 191 -6.63 6.55 -1.54
CA THR A 191 -6.29 5.41 -2.41
C THR A 191 -6.50 5.67 -3.90
N SER A 192 -7.33 6.63 -4.25
CA SER A 192 -7.48 7.11 -5.62
C SER A 192 -7.92 8.56 -5.62
N ILE A 193 -7.41 9.29 -6.60
CA ILE A 193 -7.73 10.70 -6.84
C ILE A 193 -8.15 10.89 -8.28
N HIS A 194 -9.18 11.71 -8.49
CA HIS A 194 -9.77 12.00 -9.79
C HIS A 194 -10.05 13.49 -9.91
N SER A 195 -9.44 14.15 -10.87
CA SER A 195 -9.77 15.55 -11.19
C SER A 195 -11.20 15.66 -11.76
N ALA A 196 -11.90 16.76 -11.49
CA ALA A 196 -13.19 17.02 -12.10
C ALA A 196 -13.11 17.07 -13.64
N THR A 197 -11.96 17.43 -14.20
CA THR A 197 -11.70 17.45 -15.65
C THR A 197 -11.68 16.06 -16.31
N GLU A 198 -11.54 14.99 -15.53
CA GLU A 198 -11.60 13.61 -16.06
C GLU A 198 -13.05 13.19 -16.43
N ARG A 199 -14.03 13.96 -16.02
CA ARG A 199 -15.45 13.69 -16.30
C ARG A 199 -15.95 14.55 -17.44
N SER A 200 -16.82 13.96 -18.23
CA SER A 200 -17.54 14.66 -19.32
C SER A 200 -18.93 15.15 -18.92
N ASP A 201 -19.36 14.91 -17.67
CA ASP A 201 -20.67 15.29 -17.13
C ASP A 201 -20.52 16.21 -15.91
N ASP A 202 -21.59 16.93 -15.56
CA ASP A 202 -21.61 17.88 -14.43
C ASP A 202 -21.66 17.22 -13.04
N ARG A 203 -21.62 15.90 -12.94
CA ARG A 203 -21.63 15.22 -11.64
C ARG A 203 -20.31 15.45 -10.90
N PRO A 204 -20.34 15.63 -9.58
CA PRO A 204 -19.12 15.72 -8.79
C PRO A 204 -18.19 14.52 -9.04
N SER A 205 -16.90 14.78 -9.12
CA SER A 205 -15.87 13.76 -9.04
C SER A 205 -15.76 13.25 -7.59
N TYR A 206 -14.97 12.23 -7.37
CA TYR A 206 -14.68 11.78 -6.00
C TYR A 206 -13.28 11.19 -5.90
N ASN A 207 -12.67 11.45 -4.77
CA ASN A 207 -11.50 10.71 -4.30
C ASN A 207 -11.94 9.59 -3.36
N ARG A 208 -11.17 8.52 -3.30
CA ARG A 208 -11.48 7.39 -2.40
C ARG A 208 -10.58 7.41 -1.19
N LEU A 209 -11.21 7.38 -0.04
CA LEU A 209 -10.60 7.22 1.26
C LEU A 209 -10.91 5.82 1.78
N VAL A 210 -9.91 5.14 2.36
CA VAL A 210 -10.08 3.82 2.96
C VAL A 210 -9.63 3.86 4.41
N SER A 211 -10.51 3.45 5.30
CA SER A 211 -10.27 3.44 6.74
C SER A 211 -9.09 2.54 7.12
N SER A 212 -8.14 3.10 7.85
CA SER A 212 -7.02 2.34 8.42
C SER A 212 -7.45 1.43 9.56
N VAL A 213 -8.67 1.55 10.03
CA VAL A 213 -9.19 0.75 11.13
C VAL A 213 -9.82 -0.53 10.63
N ASP A 214 -10.71 -0.47 9.63
CA ASP A 214 -11.50 -1.62 9.18
C ASP A 214 -11.61 -1.77 7.67
N GLY A 215 -10.93 -0.91 6.94
CA GLY A 215 -10.86 -1.00 5.49
C GLY A 215 -12.14 -0.60 4.75
N HIS A 216 -13.16 0.00 5.40
CA HIS A 216 -14.30 0.53 4.67
C HIS A 216 -13.91 1.72 3.80
N SER A 217 -14.63 1.96 2.72
CA SER A 217 -14.38 3.07 1.80
C SER A 217 -15.36 4.22 1.99
N LEU A 218 -14.83 5.44 1.89
CA LEU A 218 -15.59 6.66 1.76
C LEU A 218 -15.32 7.32 0.41
N LYS A 219 -16.33 7.95 -0.18
CA LYS A 219 -16.20 8.79 -1.37
C LYS A 219 -16.15 10.26 -0.93
N TRP A 220 -14.98 10.85 -0.99
CA TRP A 220 -14.82 12.29 -0.83
C TRP A 220 -15.21 12.97 -2.14
N LYS A 221 -16.47 13.42 -2.23
CA LYS A 221 -17.03 14.11 -3.41
C LYS A 221 -16.52 15.55 -3.47
N HIS A 222 -16.14 16.01 -4.65
CA HIS A 222 -15.62 17.35 -4.91
C HIS A 222 -15.86 17.77 -6.37
N ARG A 223 -15.57 19.05 -6.67
CA ARG A 223 -15.55 19.63 -8.02
C ARG A 223 -14.18 20.23 -8.37
N ASP A 224 -13.16 19.88 -7.60
CA ASP A 224 -11.81 20.40 -7.74
C ASP A 224 -11.16 19.87 -9.01
N THR A 225 -10.37 20.73 -9.64
CA THR A 225 -9.49 20.38 -10.75
C THR A 225 -8.07 20.34 -10.24
N TYR A 226 -7.34 19.30 -10.61
CA TYR A 226 -5.94 19.11 -10.19
C TYR A 226 -5.01 19.32 -11.37
N ALA A 227 -3.95 20.08 -11.16
CA ALA A 227 -2.85 20.16 -12.10
C ALA A 227 -1.92 18.94 -11.93
N GLU A 228 -1.23 18.57 -13.01
CA GLU A 228 -0.26 17.48 -12.95
C GLU A 228 0.84 17.79 -11.94
N CYS A 229 1.15 16.83 -11.08
CA CYS A 229 2.09 16.93 -9.98
C CYS A 229 1.63 17.73 -8.75
N ASP A 230 0.36 18.09 -8.68
CA ASP A 230 -0.21 18.63 -7.44
C ASP A 230 -0.30 17.56 -6.36
N ASP A 231 -0.03 17.95 -5.13
CA ASP A 231 -0.36 17.14 -3.95
C ASP A 231 -1.83 17.34 -3.60
N VAL A 232 -2.60 16.27 -3.73
CA VAL A 232 -3.99 16.22 -3.26
C VAL A 232 -3.97 15.59 -1.87
N CYS A 233 -4.31 16.37 -0.87
CA CYS A 233 -4.25 15.96 0.53
C CYS A 233 -5.63 15.97 1.18
N TRP A 234 -5.83 15.03 2.09
CA TRP A 234 -7.02 14.96 2.93
C TRP A 234 -6.63 14.80 4.40
N LYS A 235 -7.28 15.59 5.23
CA LYS A 235 -7.14 15.52 6.69
C LYS A 235 -8.52 15.54 7.33
N PRO A 236 -8.82 14.64 8.27
CA PRO A 236 -10.09 14.69 8.98
C PRO A 236 -10.17 15.94 9.87
N SER A 237 -11.32 16.60 9.90
CA SER A 237 -11.58 17.60 10.94
C SER A 237 -11.72 16.92 12.30
N LYS A 238 -11.42 17.64 13.38
CA LYS A 238 -11.62 17.13 14.75
C LYS A 238 -13.08 16.69 14.94
N ALA A 239 -14.03 17.52 14.53
CA ALA A 239 -15.46 17.22 14.65
C ALA A 239 -15.87 15.94 13.90
N ASP A 240 -15.37 15.74 12.69
CA ASP A 240 -15.67 14.52 11.91
C ASP A 240 -15.08 13.26 12.56
N ARG A 241 -13.87 13.36 13.11
CA ARG A 241 -13.23 12.25 13.84
C ARG A 241 -14.08 11.82 15.03
N TYR A 242 -14.46 12.77 15.86
CA TYR A 242 -15.25 12.54 17.06
C TYR A 242 -16.62 11.95 16.71
N LYS A 243 -17.27 12.50 15.68
CA LYS A 243 -18.55 11.98 15.19
C LYS A 243 -18.42 10.52 14.71
N ARG A 244 -17.38 10.18 13.95
CA ARG A 244 -17.15 8.79 13.49
C ARG A 244 -16.85 7.86 14.65
N PHE A 245 -16.05 8.31 15.63
CA PHE A 245 -15.78 7.53 16.83
C PHE A 245 -17.07 7.27 17.60
N ALA A 246 -17.90 8.28 17.86
CA ALA A 246 -19.20 8.14 18.54
C ALA A 246 -20.12 7.14 17.83
N GLN A 247 -20.25 7.25 16.50
CA GLN A 247 -21.06 6.32 15.70
C GLN A 247 -20.57 4.89 15.81
N ARG A 248 -19.27 4.69 15.89
CA ARG A 248 -18.68 3.37 15.92
C ARG A 248 -18.73 2.75 17.31
N TRP A 249 -18.39 3.53 18.33
CA TRP A 249 -18.52 3.10 19.72
C TRP A 249 -19.97 2.72 20.05
N SER A 250 -20.95 3.48 19.57
CA SER A 250 -22.38 3.17 19.73
C SER A 250 -22.80 1.84 19.07
N LYS A 251 -22.12 1.42 18.01
CA LYS A 251 -22.35 0.14 17.33
C LYS A 251 -21.60 -1.04 17.97
N HIS A 252 -20.75 -0.81 18.97
CA HIS A 252 -20.02 -1.88 19.64
C HIS A 252 -21.00 -2.80 20.38
N ALA A 253 -20.78 -4.12 20.32
CA ALA A 253 -21.70 -5.12 20.88
C ALA A 253 -22.06 -4.88 22.37
N LYS A 254 -21.12 -4.35 23.16
CA LYS A 254 -21.35 -3.99 24.57
C LYS A 254 -22.09 -2.68 24.79
N VAL A 255 -22.32 -1.90 23.74
CA VAL A 255 -22.88 -0.55 23.80
C VAL A 255 -24.23 -0.48 23.08
N SER A 256 -24.35 -1.15 21.94
CA SER A 256 -25.51 -1.09 21.05
C SER A 256 -26.85 -1.44 21.70
N SER A 257 -26.84 -2.25 22.73
CA SER A 257 -28.09 -2.69 23.43
C SER A 257 -28.71 -1.61 24.31
N TRP A 258 -27.94 -0.63 24.76
CA TRP A 258 -28.43 0.39 25.71
C TRP A 258 -28.20 1.84 25.23
N ILE A 259 -27.40 2.08 24.22
CA ILE A 259 -27.05 3.42 23.78
C ILE A 259 -28.26 4.23 23.27
N GLU A 260 -29.29 3.55 22.82
CA GLU A 260 -30.55 4.17 22.40
C GLU A 260 -31.29 4.90 23.55
N ALA A 261 -30.95 4.63 24.81
CA ALA A 261 -31.41 5.39 25.95
C ALA A 261 -30.83 6.82 26.05
N TYR A 262 -29.80 7.12 25.25
CA TYR A 262 -29.17 8.42 25.16
C TYR A 262 -29.57 9.11 23.86
N ASP A 263 -29.89 10.40 23.91
CA ASP A 263 -30.05 11.21 22.71
C ASP A 263 -28.70 11.43 22.01
N ASP A 264 -28.73 11.93 20.78
CA ASP A 264 -27.52 12.07 19.96
C ASP A 264 -26.49 13.02 20.59
N GLU A 265 -26.93 14.05 21.29
CA GLU A 265 -26.02 15.00 21.98
C GLU A 265 -25.32 14.32 23.16
N ALA A 266 -26.04 13.57 23.97
CA ALA A 266 -25.47 12.82 25.10
C ALA A 266 -24.51 11.72 24.64
N ARG A 267 -24.87 10.99 23.55
CA ARG A 267 -23.97 10.03 22.92
C ARG A 267 -22.66 10.66 22.46
N GLN A 268 -22.77 11.81 21.79
CA GLN A 268 -21.61 12.54 21.30
C GLN A 268 -20.73 13.03 22.46
N LYS A 269 -21.32 13.66 23.47
CA LYS A 269 -20.59 14.14 24.67
C LYS A 269 -19.87 13.00 25.39
N LEU A 270 -20.51 11.84 25.52
CA LEU A 270 -19.91 10.68 26.17
C LEU A 270 -18.75 10.13 25.37
N ALA A 271 -18.92 10.00 24.05
CA ALA A 271 -17.88 9.54 23.15
C ALA A 271 -16.68 10.53 23.10
N ASP A 272 -16.93 11.83 23.06
CA ASP A 272 -15.90 12.87 23.08
C ASP A 272 -15.09 12.79 24.38
N ALA A 273 -15.77 12.68 25.52
CA ALA A 273 -15.11 12.57 26.82
C ALA A 273 -14.25 11.29 26.93
N LEU A 274 -14.73 10.16 26.40
CA LEU A 274 -13.97 8.92 26.34
C LEU A 274 -12.72 9.10 25.47
N LEU A 275 -12.87 9.72 24.31
CA LEU A 275 -11.78 9.91 23.36
C LEU A 275 -10.72 10.88 23.92
N ASP A 276 -11.14 11.96 24.55
CA ASP A 276 -10.28 12.94 25.22
C ASP A 276 -9.72 12.43 26.57
N GLN A 277 -10.12 11.24 27.03
CA GLN A 277 -9.79 10.67 28.34
C GLN A 277 -10.19 11.61 29.50
N ALA A 278 -11.29 12.34 29.31
CA ALA A 278 -11.85 13.23 30.31
C ALA A 278 -12.71 12.47 31.33
N ASP A 279 -13.12 13.17 32.40
CA ASP A 279 -14.04 12.61 33.38
C ASP A 279 -15.42 12.36 32.77
N THR A 280 -15.84 11.10 32.79
CA THR A 280 -17.13 10.66 32.26
C THR A 280 -18.17 10.37 33.34
N GLU A 281 -17.84 10.53 34.64
CA GLU A 281 -18.67 10.07 35.75
C GLU A 281 -20.11 10.58 35.66
N LYS A 282 -20.28 11.84 35.40
CA LYS A 282 -21.60 12.50 35.35
C LYS A 282 -22.34 12.30 34.02
N LEU A 283 -21.74 11.67 33.06
CA LEU A 283 -22.34 11.43 31.74
C LEU A 283 -23.12 10.11 31.66
N TRP A 284 -22.87 9.18 32.57
CA TRP A 284 -23.52 7.89 32.61
C TRP A 284 -24.88 7.97 33.27
N ARG A 285 -25.89 7.42 32.61
CA ARG A 285 -27.26 7.33 33.16
C ARG A 285 -27.46 6.09 34.07
N ASP A 286 -26.58 5.10 33.93
CA ASP A 286 -26.63 3.85 34.66
C ASP A 286 -25.23 3.26 34.90
N PRO A 287 -24.95 2.68 36.09
CA PRO A 287 -23.65 2.05 36.37
C PRO A 287 -23.30 0.89 35.42
N SER A 288 -24.26 0.15 34.95
CA SER A 288 -24.04 -0.96 33.99
C SER A 288 -23.65 -0.44 32.61
N HIS A 289 -24.21 0.70 32.18
CA HIS A 289 -23.81 1.40 30.96
C HIS A 289 -22.38 1.90 31.05
N LYS A 290 -21.98 2.40 32.24
CA LYS A 290 -20.59 2.82 32.48
C LYS A 290 -19.63 1.65 32.35
N GLU A 291 -19.89 0.53 33.03
CA GLU A 291 -19.03 -0.65 32.99
C GLU A 291 -18.85 -1.17 31.57
N SER A 292 -19.96 -1.41 30.87
CA SER A 292 -19.97 -1.95 29.51
C SER A 292 -19.38 -0.96 28.49
N GLY A 293 -19.66 0.33 28.63
CA GLY A 293 -19.13 1.41 27.79
C GLY A 293 -17.62 1.59 27.92
N LEU A 294 -17.10 1.57 29.15
CA LEU A 294 -15.65 1.62 29.40
C LEU A 294 -14.96 0.33 28.95
N SER A 295 -15.62 -0.83 29.12
CA SER A 295 -15.10 -2.10 28.60
C SER A 295 -14.99 -2.08 27.08
N ALA A 296 -16.00 -1.58 26.36
CA ALA A 296 -15.97 -1.40 24.92
C ALA A 296 -14.84 -0.44 24.49
N PHE A 297 -14.68 0.68 25.16
CA PHE A 297 -13.61 1.65 24.90
C PHE A 297 -12.23 1.02 25.09
N LYS A 298 -12.04 0.24 26.17
CA LYS A 298 -10.77 -0.48 26.43
C LYS A 298 -10.46 -1.50 25.33
N GLU A 299 -11.46 -2.23 24.84
CA GLU A 299 -11.29 -3.16 23.72
C GLU A 299 -10.90 -2.44 22.45
N MET A 300 -11.57 -1.33 22.12
CA MET A 300 -11.24 -0.49 20.98
C MET A 300 -9.81 0.08 21.09
N LYS A 301 -9.40 0.50 22.29
CA LYS A 301 -8.03 0.98 22.54
C LYS A 301 -7.00 -0.15 22.35
N THR A 302 -7.27 -1.32 22.89
CA THR A 302 -6.39 -2.49 22.74
C THR A 302 -6.25 -2.93 21.28
N ALA A 303 -7.31 -2.78 20.49
CA ALA A 303 -7.31 -3.03 19.06
C ALA A 303 -6.68 -1.90 18.22
N GLY A 304 -6.16 -0.83 18.85
CA GLY A 304 -5.53 0.30 18.16
C GLY A 304 -6.51 1.31 17.55
N TRP A 305 -7.80 1.18 17.82
CA TRP A 305 -8.86 2.02 17.25
C TRP A 305 -8.81 3.46 17.74
N VAL A 306 -8.58 3.65 19.02
CA VAL A 306 -8.58 4.97 19.67
C VAL A 306 -7.41 5.80 19.17
N ASP A 307 -6.25 5.18 18.99
CA ASP A 307 -5.05 5.87 18.51
C ASP A 307 -5.23 6.35 17.06
N VAL A 308 -5.86 5.53 16.21
CA VAL A 308 -6.17 5.92 14.83
C VAL A 308 -7.25 6.99 14.78
N ALA A 309 -8.30 6.90 15.61
CA ALA A 309 -9.35 7.91 15.66
C ALA A 309 -8.84 9.29 16.14
N HIS A 310 -7.71 9.33 16.86
CA HIS A 310 -7.02 10.55 17.26
C HIS A 310 -5.97 11.05 16.25
N SER A 311 -5.76 10.33 15.16
CA SER A 311 -4.72 10.65 14.19
C SER A 311 -5.00 11.99 13.49
N ASP A 312 -4.08 12.94 13.65
CA ASP A 312 -4.05 14.20 12.90
C ASP A 312 -3.27 14.08 11.58
N ILE A 313 -2.86 12.88 11.25
CA ILE A 313 -2.01 12.63 10.09
C ILE A 313 -2.81 12.87 8.82
N GLU A 314 -2.35 13.83 8.05
CA GLU A 314 -2.82 14.08 6.69
C GLU A 314 -2.34 12.98 5.75
N THR A 315 -3.18 12.57 4.81
CA THR A 315 -2.86 11.59 3.76
C THR A 315 -2.92 12.27 2.40
N CYS A 316 -1.87 12.12 1.61
CA CYS A 316 -1.74 12.77 0.32
C CYS A 316 -1.44 11.78 -0.79
N MET A 317 -1.84 12.15 -2.00
CA MET A 317 -1.40 11.51 -3.25
C MET A 317 -1.00 12.58 -4.25
N LEU A 318 0.07 12.32 -4.98
CA LEU A 318 0.50 13.14 -6.11
C LEU A 318 -0.44 12.89 -7.29
N TYR A 319 -1.10 13.94 -7.80
CA TYR A 319 -1.97 13.78 -8.96
C TYR A 319 -1.16 13.63 -10.26
N VAL A 320 -1.47 12.60 -11.00
CA VAL A 320 -0.92 12.36 -12.34
C VAL A 320 -1.99 11.75 -13.22
N ASP A 321 -2.26 12.36 -14.36
CA ASP A 321 -3.16 11.79 -15.37
C ASP A 321 -2.73 10.36 -15.71
N PHE A 322 -3.71 9.47 -15.82
CA PHE A 322 -3.45 8.04 -16.05
C PHE A 322 -2.58 7.80 -17.29
N ARG A 323 -2.74 8.58 -18.34
CA ARG A 323 -1.99 8.45 -19.60
C ARG A 323 -0.52 8.84 -19.45
N ARG A 324 -0.20 9.61 -18.41
CA ARG A 324 1.15 10.12 -18.14
C ARG A 324 1.91 9.36 -17.04
N ARG A 325 1.37 8.22 -16.63
CA ARG A 325 2.03 7.35 -15.62
C ARG A 325 3.14 6.49 -16.22
N PHE A 326 3.18 6.33 -17.54
CA PHE A 326 4.05 5.37 -18.24
C PHE A 326 4.73 5.98 -19.48
N GLY A 327 5.85 5.37 -19.88
CA GLY A 327 6.52 5.65 -21.15
C GLY A 327 7.28 6.97 -21.22
N ALA A 328 7.57 7.41 -22.44
CA ALA A 328 8.37 8.61 -22.71
C ALA A 328 7.69 9.92 -22.28
N SER A 329 6.36 9.94 -22.30
CA SER A 329 5.54 11.07 -21.87
C SER A 329 5.25 11.09 -20.36
N ARG A 330 5.97 10.30 -19.58
CA ARG A 330 5.79 10.21 -18.12
C ARG A 330 5.90 11.59 -17.47
N ALA A 331 5.01 11.87 -16.51
CA ALA A 331 5.01 13.13 -15.78
C ALA A 331 6.37 13.43 -15.14
N VAL A 332 6.73 14.71 -15.05
CA VAL A 332 8.03 15.14 -14.54
C VAL A 332 8.25 14.69 -13.10
N CYS A 333 7.23 14.77 -12.26
CA CYS A 333 7.26 14.36 -10.86
C CYS A 333 7.39 12.85 -10.63
N LEU A 334 7.33 12.04 -11.69
CA LEU A 334 7.51 10.60 -11.63
C LEU A 334 8.86 10.14 -12.25
N LYS A 335 9.69 11.06 -12.70
CA LYS A 335 11.00 10.79 -13.34
C LYS A 335 12.13 10.65 -12.33
#